data_eaf8d0da9553891d59e019f877aa8bf0
#
_entry.id   eaf8d0da9553891d59e019f877aa8bf0
#
_cell.length_a   1.000
_cell.length_b   1.000
_cell.length_c   1.000
_cell.angle_alpha   90.00
_cell.angle_beta   90.00
_cell.angle_gamma   90.00
#
_symmetry.space_group_name_H-M   'P 1'
#
loop_
_entity.id
_entity.type
_entity.pdbx_description
1 polymer ?
#
loop_
_entity_poly.entity_id
_entity_poly.type
_entity_poly.pdbx_seq_one_letter_code
_entity_poly.pdbx_strand_id
1 'polypeptide(L)'
;MKTTQLILVTAALAVCAAWANPAEGKVYRWVDENGVVHFGDAIPPEYSRERHEVLDERGVRTTVNDAQPTPSAVRDDRDRALLATYSSVAEIEEVRDRRAGYLVSQNNVAEERLVSLKARRETLVGDPASVNELATVEQRIREYEAEIERRNLEIARIRAGFDEDMRRFLELKGIKDPAAEAATDGSGETAEEAAGAPAAEPSS
;
A
#
# COMPACT_ATOMS: atom_id res chain seq x y z
N MET A 1 -60.08 28.91 -42.66
CA MET A 1 -58.68 28.95 -43.22
C MET A 1 -57.66 29.71 -42.36
N LYS A 2 -58.05 30.49 -41.36
CA LYS A 2 -57.08 31.24 -40.49
C LYS A 2 -56.56 30.42 -39.31
N THR A 3 -57.28 29.45 -38.80
CA THR A 3 -56.89 28.58 -37.67
C THR A 3 -55.85 27.51 -38.03
N THR A 4 -55.90 27.01 -39.31
CA THR A 4 -54.95 25.98 -39.75
C THR A 4 -53.55 26.55 -40.01
N GLN A 5 -53.43 27.81 -40.40
CA GLN A 5 -52.14 28.50 -40.54
C GLN A 5 -51.45 28.78 -39.20
N LEU A 6 -52.21 29.04 -38.16
CA LEU A 6 -51.66 29.32 -36.83
C LEU A 6 -51.03 28.07 -36.19
N ILE A 7 -51.63 26.90 -36.42
CA ILE A 7 -51.10 25.60 -35.89
C ILE A 7 -49.81 25.21 -36.60
N LEU A 8 -49.67 25.49 -37.92
CA LEU A 8 -48.46 25.18 -38.67
C LEU A 8 -47.26 26.06 -38.25
N VAL A 9 -47.49 27.29 -37.91
CA VAL A 9 -46.42 28.23 -37.48
C VAL A 9 -45.91 27.84 -36.06
N THR A 10 -46.80 27.41 -35.16
CA THR A 10 -46.39 26.97 -33.81
C THR A 10 -45.65 25.64 -33.85
N ALA A 11 -45.98 24.74 -34.76
CA ALA A 11 -45.25 23.48 -34.90
C ALA A 11 -43.85 23.68 -35.48
N ALA A 12 -43.61 24.64 -36.34
CA ALA A 12 -42.30 24.96 -36.90
C ALA A 12 -41.35 25.60 -35.89
N LEU A 13 -41.86 26.42 -34.93
CA LEU A 13 -41.04 26.99 -33.87
C LEU A 13 -40.63 25.96 -32.81
N ALA A 14 -41.44 24.93 -32.55
CA ALA A 14 -41.11 23.87 -31.60
C ALA A 14 -39.99 22.93 -32.08
N VAL A 15 -39.81 22.74 -33.38
CA VAL A 15 -38.77 21.89 -33.96
C VAL A 15 -37.38 22.56 -33.92
N CYS A 16 -37.29 23.89 -33.99
CA CYS A 16 -36.03 24.60 -33.93
C CYS A 16 -35.42 24.67 -32.52
N ALA A 17 -36.21 24.49 -31.46
CA ALA A 17 -35.72 24.52 -30.07
C ALA A 17 -35.06 23.21 -29.62
N ALA A 18 -35.21 22.10 -30.39
CA ALA A 18 -34.69 20.79 -30.02
C ALA A 18 -33.22 20.55 -30.42
N TRP A 19 -32.56 21.48 -31.08
CA TRP A 19 -31.19 21.32 -31.59
C TRP A 19 -30.15 22.23 -30.95
N ALA A 20 -30.52 22.97 -29.90
CA ALA A 20 -29.57 23.68 -29.06
C ALA A 20 -29.11 22.76 -27.93
N ASN A 21 -28.32 21.73 -28.25
CA ASN A 21 -27.45 21.17 -27.24
C ASN A 21 -26.39 22.24 -26.90
N PRO A 22 -26.33 22.77 -25.70
CA PRO A 22 -25.14 23.51 -25.28
C PRO A 22 -23.96 22.56 -25.41
N ALA A 23 -23.09 22.76 -26.37
CA ALA A 23 -21.79 22.12 -26.38
C ALA A 23 -21.12 22.54 -25.07
N GLU A 24 -21.06 21.62 -24.08
CA GLU A 24 -20.22 21.83 -22.90
C GLU A 24 -18.82 22.09 -23.41
N GLY A 25 -18.38 23.34 -23.34
CA GLY A 25 -17.11 23.81 -23.85
C GLY A 25 -15.96 23.28 -23.01
N LYS A 26 -15.62 22.00 -23.18
CA LYS A 26 -14.41 21.39 -22.59
C LYS A 26 -13.25 21.67 -23.53
N VAL A 27 -12.22 22.33 -23.05
CA VAL A 27 -10.97 22.53 -23.78
C VAL A 27 -9.94 21.55 -23.26
N TYR A 28 -9.40 20.74 -24.18
CA TYR A 28 -8.34 19.80 -23.87
C TYR A 28 -6.99 20.47 -24.10
N ARG A 29 -6.05 20.20 -23.23
CA ARG A 29 -4.63 20.60 -23.34
C ARG A 29 -3.77 19.34 -23.34
N TRP A 30 -2.97 19.14 -24.37
CA TRP A 30 -2.01 18.03 -24.43
C TRP A 30 -0.64 18.52 -24.93
N VAL A 31 0.38 17.70 -24.78
CA VAL A 31 1.75 17.97 -25.24
C VAL A 31 2.09 16.92 -26.28
N ASP A 32 2.63 17.34 -27.41
CA ASP A 32 3.08 16.41 -28.45
C ASP A 32 4.49 15.83 -28.15
N GLU A 33 4.95 14.91 -29.00
CA GLU A 33 6.26 14.26 -28.89
C GLU A 33 7.44 15.24 -28.95
N ASN A 34 7.23 16.45 -29.49
CA ASN A 34 8.22 17.52 -29.57
C ASN A 34 8.20 18.46 -28.33
N GLY A 35 7.31 18.21 -27.39
CA GLY A 35 7.12 19.05 -26.20
C GLY A 35 6.28 20.29 -26.45
N VAL A 36 5.58 20.39 -27.60
CA VAL A 36 4.72 21.53 -27.92
C VAL A 36 3.35 21.36 -27.30
N VAL A 37 2.85 22.41 -26.67
CA VAL A 37 1.56 22.45 -25.99
C VAL A 37 0.47 22.79 -27.01
N HIS A 38 -0.54 21.92 -27.10
CA HIS A 38 -1.73 22.10 -27.93
C HIS A 38 -2.99 22.30 -27.11
N PHE A 39 -3.94 23.02 -27.67
CA PHE A 39 -5.27 23.20 -27.09
C PHE A 39 -6.33 22.90 -28.17
N GLY A 40 -7.42 22.25 -27.80
CA GLY A 40 -8.52 21.94 -28.71
C GLY A 40 -9.74 21.37 -27.99
N ASP A 41 -10.84 21.30 -28.68
CA ASP A 41 -12.10 20.69 -28.25
C ASP A 41 -12.14 19.16 -28.39
N ALA A 42 -11.12 18.57 -29.02
CA ALA A 42 -10.91 17.15 -29.09
C ALA A 42 -9.41 16.81 -29.09
N ILE A 43 -9.04 15.66 -28.51
CA ILE A 43 -7.67 15.15 -28.52
C ILE A 43 -7.53 14.18 -29.71
N PRO A 44 -6.48 14.32 -30.55
CA PRO A 44 -6.19 13.32 -31.57
C PRO A 44 -6.01 11.91 -30.96
N PRO A 45 -6.47 10.84 -31.66
CA PRO A 45 -6.45 9.47 -31.13
C PRO A 45 -5.05 8.99 -30.67
N GLU A 46 -3.99 9.49 -31.31
CA GLU A 46 -2.59 9.21 -30.97
C GLU A 46 -2.22 9.69 -29.57
N TYR A 47 -2.74 10.87 -29.14
CA TYR A 47 -2.47 11.47 -27.83
C TYR A 47 -3.53 11.17 -26.77
N SER A 48 -4.62 10.47 -27.12
CA SER A 48 -5.72 10.17 -26.19
C SER A 48 -5.33 9.30 -25.00
N ARG A 49 -4.24 8.54 -25.12
CA ARG A 49 -3.67 7.68 -24.08
C ARG A 49 -2.60 8.37 -23.25
N GLU A 50 -2.16 9.54 -23.68
CA GLU A 50 -1.15 10.31 -23.00
C GLU A 50 -1.78 11.27 -21.98
N ARG A 51 -0.95 11.83 -21.12
CA ARG A 51 -1.37 12.79 -20.11
C ARG A 51 -1.95 14.04 -20.76
N HIS A 52 -3.21 14.33 -20.48
CA HIS A 52 -3.85 15.56 -20.94
C HIS A 52 -4.69 16.20 -19.83
N GLU A 53 -4.88 17.50 -19.93
CA GLU A 53 -5.68 18.30 -19.00
C GLU A 53 -6.98 18.70 -19.68
N VAL A 54 -8.09 18.62 -18.97
CA VAL A 54 -9.38 19.16 -19.38
C VAL A 54 -9.62 20.45 -18.61
N LEU A 55 -9.86 21.52 -19.32
CA LEU A 55 -10.28 22.79 -18.73
C LEU A 55 -11.81 22.88 -18.84
N ASP A 56 -12.48 23.12 -17.70
CA ASP A 56 -13.89 23.44 -17.69
C ASP A 56 -14.12 24.91 -18.13
N GLU A 57 -15.38 25.30 -18.31
CA GLU A 57 -15.78 26.67 -18.69
C GLU A 57 -15.29 27.74 -17.71
N ARG A 58 -14.89 27.36 -16.50
CA ARG A 58 -14.38 28.23 -15.44
C ARG A 58 -12.85 28.29 -15.43
N GLY A 59 -12.18 27.59 -16.36
CA GLY A 59 -10.73 27.47 -16.41
C GLY A 59 -10.13 26.58 -15.32
N VAL A 60 -10.96 25.77 -14.63
CA VAL A 60 -10.49 24.81 -13.65
C VAL A 60 -9.87 23.62 -14.41
N ARG A 61 -8.63 23.31 -14.10
CA ARG A 61 -7.91 22.20 -14.72
C ARG A 61 -8.26 20.91 -13.98
N THR A 62 -8.79 19.94 -14.73
CA THR A 62 -8.92 18.57 -14.26
C THR A 62 -7.98 17.72 -15.09
N THR A 63 -7.01 17.06 -14.48
CA THR A 63 -6.15 16.13 -15.18
C THR A 63 -6.94 14.86 -15.45
N VAL A 64 -7.14 14.54 -16.74
CA VAL A 64 -7.76 13.29 -17.17
C VAL A 64 -6.66 12.46 -17.85
N ASN A 65 -6.61 11.19 -17.54
CA ASN A 65 -5.49 10.33 -17.89
C ASN A 65 -4.14 10.88 -17.38
N ASP A 66 -3.97 10.92 -16.06
CA ASP A 66 -2.68 10.55 -15.56
C ASP A 66 -2.47 9.13 -16.10
N ALA A 67 -1.66 8.99 -17.15
CA ALA A 67 -1.19 7.69 -17.56
C ALA A 67 -0.76 7.01 -16.27
N GLN A 68 -1.49 5.95 -15.89
CA GLN A 68 -1.13 5.23 -14.66
C GLN A 68 0.35 4.96 -14.82
N PRO A 69 1.19 5.46 -13.92
CA PRO A 69 2.63 5.35 -14.10
C PRO A 69 2.91 3.88 -14.36
N THR A 70 3.64 3.60 -15.43
CA THR A 70 3.99 2.22 -15.75
C THR A 70 4.61 1.58 -14.51
N PRO A 71 4.42 0.28 -14.26
CA PRO A 71 5.04 -0.37 -13.11
C PRO A 71 6.56 -0.17 -13.01
N SER A 72 7.22 0.14 -14.14
CA SER A 72 8.64 0.53 -14.15
C SER A 72 8.83 1.96 -13.66
N ALA A 73 8.03 2.93 -14.10
CA ALA A 73 8.17 4.31 -13.64
C ALA A 73 7.91 4.45 -12.13
N VAL A 74 6.93 3.70 -11.59
CA VAL A 74 6.69 3.65 -10.13
C VAL A 74 7.88 3.07 -9.38
N ARG A 75 8.53 2.03 -9.94
CA ARG A 75 9.75 1.45 -9.34
C ARG A 75 10.89 2.43 -9.37
N ASP A 76 11.14 3.09 -10.51
CA ASP A 76 12.21 4.05 -10.67
C ASP A 76 12.04 5.27 -9.73
N ASP A 77 10.80 5.71 -9.50
CA ASP A 77 10.49 6.78 -8.54
C ASP A 77 10.72 6.33 -7.10
N ARG A 78 10.33 5.09 -6.73
CA ARG A 78 10.59 4.49 -5.42
C ARG A 78 12.10 4.36 -5.17
N ASP A 79 12.85 3.87 -6.15
CA ASP A 79 14.30 3.70 -6.08
C ASP A 79 15.02 5.04 -5.88
N ARG A 80 14.62 6.07 -6.63
CA ARG A 80 15.13 7.42 -6.44
C ARG A 80 14.82 7.99 -5.06
N ALA A 81 13.60 7.81 -4.59
CA ALA A 81 13.18 8.25 -3.25
C ALA A 81 13.98 7.52 -2.16
N LEU A 82 14.21 6.21 -2.30
CA LEU A 82 15.00 5.41 -1.37
C LEU A 82 16.42 5.92 -1.26
N LEU A 83 17.09 6.14 -2.41
CA LEU A 83 18.47 6.66 -2.45
C LEU A 83 18.60 8.12 -2.00
N ALA A 84 17.54 8.92 -2.16
CA ALA A 84 17.51 10.31 -1.69
C ALA A 84 17.23 10.42 -0.18
N THR A 85 16.51 9.44 0.38
CA THR A 85 16.10 9.46 1.80
C THR A 85 17.18 8.90 2.70
N TYR A 86 17.88 7.83 2.26
CA TYR A 86 18.84 7.11 3.07
C TYR A 86 20.26 7.14 2.47
N SER A 87 21.23 7.36 3.33
CA SER A 87 22.66 7.33 2.96
C SER A 87 23.29 5.96 3.17
N SER A 88 22.77 5.16 4.08
CA SER A 88 23.29 3.85 4.47
C SER A 88 22.20 2.89 4.93
N VAL A 89 22.52 1.59 4.96
CA VAL A 89 21.65 0.53 5.52
C VAL A 89 21.42 0.79 7.00
N ALA A 90 22.42 1.21 7.75
CA ALA A 90 22.30 1.51 9.18
C ALA A 90 21.24 2.58 9.48
N GLU A 91 21.10 3.58 8.60
CA GLU A 91 20.06 4.60 8.72
C GLU A 91 18.65 4.02 8.49
N ILE A 92 18.51 3.10 7.54
CA ILE A 92 17.25 2.37 7.30
C ILE A 92 16.89 1.52 8.53
N GLU A 93 17.87 0.81 9.11
CA GLU A 93 17.70 0.02 10.32
C GLU A 93 17.28 0.88 11.51
N GLU A 94 17.92 2.02 11.72
CA GLU A 94 17.56 2.94 12.80
C GLU A 94 16.11 3.42 12.68
N VAL A 95 15.66 3.76 11.46
CA VAL A 95 14.28 4.19 11.23
C VAL A 95 13.29 3.04 11.44
N ARG A 96 13.64 1.82 10.98
CA ARG A 96 12.87 0.59 11.23
C ARG A 96 12.68 0.37 12.72
N ASP A 97 13.79 0.38 13.47
CA ASP A 97 13.79 0.03 14.88
C ASP A 97 13.08 1.10 15.72
N ARG A 98 13.18 2.36 15.35
CA ARG A 98 12.42 3.45 15.98
C ARG A 98 10.91 3.28 15.74
N ARG A 99 10.47 2.95 14.52
CA ARG A 99 9.04 2.75 14.21
C ARG A 99 8.49 1.49 14.88
N ALA A 100 9.19 0.37 14.77
CA ALA A 100 8.77 -0.87 15.42
C ALA A 100 8.84 -0.76 16.95
N GLY A 101 9.88 -0.13 17.49
CA GLY A 101 10.11 0.03 18.94
C GLY A 101 9.00 0.80 19.65
N TYR A 102 8.39 1.79 18.98
CA TYR A 102 7.23 2.49 19.53
C TYR A 102 6.05 1.53 19.78
N LEU A 103 5.73 0.68 18.81
CA LEU A 103 4.65 -0.32 18.95
C LEU A 103 5.01 -1.41 19.95
N VAL A 104 6.28 -1.83 19.98
CA VAL A 104 6.77 -2.80 20.99
C VAL A 104 6.60 -2.24 22.41
N SER A 105 6.97 -0.98 22.65
CA SER A 105 6.77 -0.37 23.97
C SER A 105 5.30 -0.28 24.38
N GLN A 106 4.39 -0.02 23.43
CA GLN A 106 2.96 -0.08 23.70
C GLN A 106 2.47 -1.49 24.03
N ASN A 107 3.03 -2.52 23.36
CA ASN A 107 2.71 -3.91 23.69
C ASN A 107 3.17 -4.29 25.09
N ASN A 108 4.37 -3.88 25.51
CA ASN A 108 4.86 -4.15 26.86
C ASN A 108 3.90 -3.61 27.93
N VAL A 109 3.39 -2.39 27.75
CA VAL A 109 2.38 -1.81 28.67
C VAL A 109 1.06 -2.60 28.65
N ALA A 110 0.62 -3.04 27.45
CA ALA A 110 -0.58 -3.85 27.32
C ALA A 110 -0.41 -5.24 27.96
N GLU A 111 0.73 -5.86 27.82
CA GLU A 111 1.09 -7.15 28.42
C GLU A 111 1.12 -7.07 29.96
N GLU A 112 1.69 -6.02 30.54
CA GLU A 112 1.64 -5.79 32.00
C GLU A 112 0.19 -5.68 32.51
N ARG A 113 -0.68 -4.97 31.77
CA ARG A 113 -2.11 -4.90 32.07
C ARG A 113 -2.80 -6.25 31.95
N LEU A 114 -2.44 -7.01 30.92
CA LEU A 114 -2.97 -8.36 30.69
C LEU A 114 -2.61 -9.31 31.83
N VAL A 115 -1.37 -9.27 32.31
CA VAL A 115 -0.92 -10.05 33.51
C VAL A 115 -1.77 -9.70 34.72
N SER A 116 -1.97 -8.41 35.00
CA SER A 116 -2.78 -7.95 36.14
C SER A 116 -4.25 -8.40 36.02
N LEU A 117 -4.84 -8.34 34.82
CA LEU A 117 -6.20 -8.79 34.58
C LEU A 117 -6.34 -10.30 34.72
N LYS A 118 -5.37 -11.08 34.23
CA LYS A 118 -5.36 -12.54 34.40
C LYS A 118 -5.26 -12.94 35.88
N ALA A 119 -4.43 -12.29 36.67
CA ALA A 119 -4.37 -12.48 38.12
C ALA A 119 -5.70 -12.12 38.77
N ARG A 120 -6.33 -11.01 38.41
CA ARG A 120 -7.66 -10.63 38.93
C ARG A 120 -8.72 -11.67 38.56
N ARG A 121 -8.75 -12.18 37.32
CA ARG A 121 -9.65 -13.25 36.92
C ARG A 121 -9.56 -14.46 37.85
N GLU A 122 -8.35 -14.91 38.17
CA GLU A 122 -8.13 -16.07 39.03
C GLU A 122 -8.71 -15.86 40.44
N THR A 123 -8.67 -14.65 40.99
CA THR A 123 -9.27 -14.34 42.32
C THR A 123 -10.83 -14.32 42.26
N LEU A 124 -11.43 -14.15 41.09
CA LEU A 124 -12.89 -14.07 40.93
C LEU A 124 -13.51 -15.42 40.56
N VAL A 125 -12.72 -16.36 40.07
CA VAL A 125 -13.20 -17.69 39.69
C VAL A 125 -13.67 -18.45 40.93
N GLY A 126 -14.92 -18.94 40.87
CA GLY A 126 -15.54 -19.74 41.93
C GLY A 126 -16.37 -18.95 42.94
N ASP A 127 -16.39 -17.61 42.88
CA ASP A 127 -17.30 -16.78 43.67
C ASP A 127 -18.60 -16.43 42.93
N PRO A 128 -19.76 -16.93 43.33
CA PRO A 128 -21.02 -16.63 42.68
C PRO A 128 -21.40 -15.15 42.70
N ALA A 129 -20.90 -14.37 43.68
CA ALA A 129 -21.17 -12.94 43.77
C ALA A 129 -20.38 -12.14 42.72
N SER A 130 -19.34 -12.70 42.14
CA SER A 130 -18.41 -12.02 41.25
C SER A 130 -18.66 -12.29 39.75
N VAL A 131 -19.74 -12.95 39.38
CA VAL A 131 -20.04 -13.38 37.98
C VAL A 131 -19.98 -12.22 36.98
N ASN A 132 -20.59 -11.07 37.32
CA ASN A 132 -20.60 -9.91 36.42
C ASN A 132 -19.21 -9.26 36.31
N GLU A 133 -18.45 -9.21 37.40
CA GLU A 133 -17.08 -8.69 37.40
C GLU A 133 -16.16 -9.62 36.61
N LEU A 134 -16.29 -10.93 36.80
CA LEU A 134 -15.55 -11.94 36.03
C LEU A 134 -15.78 -11.78 34.52
N ALA A 135 -17.03 -11.65 34.09
CA ALA A 135 -17.36 -11.44 32.68
C ALA A 135 -16.71 -10.15 32.11
N THR A 136 -16.70 -9.07 32.90
CA THR A 136 -16.07 -7.80 32.50
C THR A 136 -14.55 -7.94 32.39
N VAL A 137 -13.90 -8.63 33.33
CA VAL A 137 -12.46 -8.88 33.31
C VAL A 137 -12.09 -9.76 32.13
N GLU A 138 -12.83 -10.81 31.85
CA GLU A 138 -12.61 -11.68 30.70
C GLU A 138 -12.78 -10.95 29.37
N GLN A 139 -13.77 -10.05 29.25
CA GLN A 139 -13.91 -9.22 28.09
C GLN A 139 -12.66 -8.33 27.86
N ARG A 140 -12.17 -7.67 28.92
CA ARG A 140 -10.97 -6.83 28.82
C ARG A 140 -9.72 -7.64 28.47
N ILE A 141 -9.58 -8.85 28.99
CA ILE A 141 -8.49 -9.75 28.59
C ILE A 141 -8.52 -10.00 27.08
N ARG A 142 -9.67 -10.37 26.52
CA ARG A 142 -9.82 -10.59 25.09
C ARG A 142 -9.51 -9.34 24.26
N GLU A 143 -9.91 -8.17 24.73
CA GLU A 143 -9.65 -6.88 24.06
C GLU A 143 -8.13 -6.60 24.00
N TYR A 144 -7.41 -6.76 25.12
CA TYR A 144 -5.96 -6.57 25.16
C TYR A 144 -5.21 -7.61 24.32
N GLU A 145 -5.60 -8.88 24.37
CA GLU A 145 -5.01 -9.95 23.56
C GLU A 145 -5.17 -9.64 22.06
N ALA A 146 -6.36 -9.24 21.63
CA ALA A 146 -6.61 -8.86 20.23
C ALA A 146 -5.82 -7.61 19.82
N GLU A 147 -5.63 -6.65 20.73
CA GLU A 147 -4.87 -5.44 20.45
C GLU A 147 -3.38 -5.73 20.31
N ILE A 148 -2.81 -6.55 21.17
CA ILE A 148 -1.42 -7.00 21.11
C ILE A 148 -1.18 -7.75 19.78
N GLU A 149 -2.06 -8.67 19.41
CA GLU A 149 -1.94 -9.43 18.16
C GLU A 149 -1.97 -8.51 16.93
N ARG A 150 -2.89 -7.56 16.89
CA ARG A 150 -2.96 -6.58 15.80
C ARG A 150 -1.67 -5.76 15.68
N ARG A 151 -1.11 -5.30 16.80
CA ARG A 151 0.17 -4.56 16.81
C ARG A 151 1.35 -5.44 16.40
N ASN A 152 1.36 -6.72 16.80
CA ASN A 152 2.39 -7.66 16.37
C ASN A 152 2.39 -7.86 14.86
N LEU A 153 1.22 -7.96 14.24
CA LEU A 153 1.08 -8.00 12.79
C LEU A 153 1.58 -6.71 12.13
N GLU A 154 1.32 -5.56 12.73
CA GLU A 154 1.81 -4.27 12.23
C GLU A 154 3.34 -4.17 12.35
N ILE A 155 3.92 -4.57 13.48
CA ILE A 155 5.37 -4.64 13.68
C ILE A 155 6.02 -5.53 12.62
N ALA A 156 5.44 -6.71 12.36
CA ALA A 156 5.93 -7.62 11.34
C ALA A 156 5.90 -7.00 9.93
N ARG A 157 4.82 -6.27 9.59
CA ARG A 157 4.71 -5.56 8.30
C ARG A 157 5.74 -4.44 8.18
N ILE A 158 5.94 -3.65 9.24
CA ILE A 158 6.95 -2.59 9.27
C ILE A 158 8.32 -3.21 9.01
N ARG A 159 8.71 -4.23 9.76
CA ARG A 159 10.01 -4.90 9.60
C ARG A 159 10.20 -5.45 8.20
N ALA A 160 9.23 -6.21 7.69
CA ALA A 160 9.29 -6.78 6.34
C ALA A 160 9.43 -5.72 5.24
N GLY A 161 8.73 -4.57 5.37
CA GLY A 161 8.84 -3.46 4.42
C GLY A 161 10.24 -2.84 4.43
N PHE A 162 10.83 -2.62 5.60
CA PHE A 162 12.19 -2.09 5.71
C PHE A 162 13.26 -3.10 5.28
N ASP A 163 13.06 -4.40 5.50
CA ASP A 163 13.97 -5.46 5.04
C ASP A 163 13.96 -5.53 3.50
N GLU A 164 12.83 -5.29 2.85
CA GLU A 164 12.75 -5.14 1.40
C GLU A 164 13.47 -3.88 0.91
N ASP A 165 13.27 -2.74 1.59
CA ASP A 165 13.94 -1.48 1.26
C ASP A 165 15.47 -1.59 1.44
N MET A 166 15.95 -2.28 2.48
CA MET A 166 17.39 -2.54 2.68
C MET A 166 17.99 -3.39 1.55
N ARG A 167 17.34 -4.49 1.17
CA ARG A 167 17.78 -5.30 0.03
C ARG A 167 17.84 -4.48 -1.25
N ARG A 168 16.79 -3.70 -1.50
CA ARG A 168 16.75 -2.85 -2.69
C ARG A 168 17.82 -1.78 -2.69
N PHE A 169 18.08 -1.16 -1.54
CA PHE A 169 19.16 -0.19 -1.37
C PHE A 169 20.55 -0.77 -1.67
N LEU A 170 20.84 -1.99 -1.16
CA LEU A 170 22.08 -2.71 -1.44
C LEU A 170 22.25 -3.01 -2.93
N GLU A 171 21.19 -3.51 -3.59
CA GLU A 171 21.16 -3.75 -5.03
C GLU A 171 21.49 -2.47 -5.82
N LEU A 172 20.82 -1.35 -5.51
CA LEU A 172 21.02 -0.06 -6.19
C LEU A 172 22.42 0.52 -5.97
N LYS A 173 23.03 0.24 -4.82
CA LYS A 173 24.44 0.63 -4.51
C LYS A 173 25.45 -0.35 -5.08
N GLY A 174 25.04 -1.49 -5.65
CA GLY A 174 25.93 -2.54 -6.13
C GLY A 174 26.71 -3.24 -5.00
N ILE A 175 26.18 -3.24 -3.78
CA ILE A 175 26.76 -3.87 -2.60
C ILE A 175 26.10 -5.24 -2.44
N LYS A 176 26.90 -6.29 -2.26
CA LYS A 176 26.36 -7.62 -2.00
C LYS A 176 25.70 -7.67 -0.62
N ASP A 177 24.52 -8.30 -0.55
CA ASP A 177 23.81 -8.49 0.70
C ASP A 177 24.53 -9.55 1.57
N PRO A 178 25.07 -9.18 2.73
CA PRO A 178 25.76 -10.12 3.61
C PRO A 178 24.86 -11.23 4.15
N ALA A 179 23.54 -10.97 4.24
CA ALA A 179 22.58 -11.99 4.67
C ALA A 179 22.32 -13.05 3.59
N ALA A 180 22.41 -12.68 2.31
CA ALA A 180 22.31 -13.61 1.18
C ALA A 180 23.56 -14.50 1.08
N GLU A 181 24.76 -13.97 1.37
CA GLU A 181 26.00 -14.76 1.40
C GLU A 181 25.99 -15.79 2.55
N ALA A 182 25.53 -15.42 3.75
CA ALA A 182 25.45 -16.33 4.89
C ALA A 182 24.46 -17.48 4.67
N ALA A 183 23.39 -17.26 3.90
CA ALA A 183 22.40 -18.30 3.58
C ALA A 183 22.91 -19.34 2.56
N THR A 184 23.88 -18.96 1.71
CA THR A 184 24.49 -19.89 0.72
C THR A 184 25.62 -20.70 1.31
N ASP A 185 26.34 -20.19 2.31
CA ASP A 185 27.45 -20.91 2.94
C ASP A 185 26.99 -21.98 3.93
N GLY A 186 25.80 -21.86 4.52
CA GLY A 186 25.19 -22.82 5.45
C GLY A 186 24.60 -24.06 4.80
N SER A 187 24.45 -24.13 3.48
CA SER A 187 23.83 -25.28 2.77
C SER A 187 24.84 -26.30 2.22
N GLY A 188 26.15 -26.04 2.37
CA GLY A 188 27.23 -26.90 1.83
C GLY A 188 27.76 -27.95 2.80
N GLU A 189 27.53 -27.83 4.12
CA GLU A 189 28.30 -28.60 5.11
C GLU A 189 27.59 -29.84 5.71
N THR A 190 26.36 -30.14 5.31
CA THR A 190 25.61 -31.26 5.91
C THR A 190 25.47 -32.50 5.00
N ALA A 191 26.12 -32.56 3.84
CA ALA A 191 25.97 -33.68 2.90
C ALA A 191 27.15 -34.67 2.86
N GLU A 192 28.28 -34.41 3.55
CA GLU A 192 29.49 -35.27 3.41
C GLU A 192 29.83 -36.13 4.63
N GLU A 193 29.13 -36.02 5.76
CA GLU A 193 29.47 -36.82 6.97
C GLU A 193 28.61 -38.09 7.17
N ALA A 194 27.80 -38.53 6.21
CA ALA A 194 26.98 -39.74 6.31
C ALA A 194 27.48 -40.96 5.52
N ALA A 195 28.69 -40.90 4.92
CA ALA A 195 29.18 -41.99 4.05
C ALA A 195 30.47 -42.69 4.56
N GLY A 196 30.71 -42.75 5.86
CA GLY A 196 31.94 -43.36 6.38
C GLY A 196 31.77 -44.22 7.62
N ALA A 197 30.90 -45.24 7.62
CA ALA A 197 30.92 -46.27 8.65
C ALA A 197 31.51 -47.59 8.05
N PRO A 198 32.64 -48.13 8.55
CA PRO A 198 33.14 -49.42 8.07
C PRO A 198 32.34 -50.57 8.64
N ALA A 199 32.00 -51.52 7.75
CA ALA A 199 31.37 -52.80 8.07
C ALA A 199 32.27 -53.63 9.00
N ALA A 200 31.75 -54.02 10.15
CA ALA A 200 32.35 -55.01 11.03
C ALA A 200 32.04 -56.41 10.49
N GLU A 201 33.07 -57.16 10.19
CA GLU A 201 32.99 -58.60 9.82
C GLU A 201 32.60 -59.45 11.04
N PRO A 202 31.83 -60.53 10.86
CA PRO A 202 31.57 -61.54 11.91
C PRO A 202 32.67 -62.55 11.97
N SER A 203 33.33 -62.62 13.11
CA SER A 203 34.24 -63.72 13.43
C SER A 203 33.46 -64.93 13.94
N SER A 204 33.83 -66.08 13.42
CA SER A 204 33.43 -67.50 13.71
C SER A 204 33.53 -67.87 15.17
#